data_91b0686b4d638f7f4b9fc36eb5dc1bfe
#
_entry.id   91b0686b4d638f7f4b9fc36eb5dc1bfe
#
_cell.length_a   1.000
_cell.length_b   1.000
_cell.length_c   1.000
_cell.angle_alpha   90.00
_cell.angle_beta   90.00
_cell.angle_gamma   90.00
#
_symmetry.space_group_name_H-M   'P 1'
#
loop_
_entity.id
_entity.type
_entity.pdbx_description
1 polymer ?
#
loop_
_entity_poly.entity_id
_entity_poly.type
_entity_poly.pdbx_seq_one_letter_code
_entity_poly.pdbx_strand_id
1 'polypeptide(L)'
;MRKLLAGLTVTVFVLAVGTVAFAATQTLSGQLIDQVCYKMNKSNTGVDHKMPSGDEANCAATCAKMGQPVALLTSDGKVYTVTGDLAANNNAKLVSHLSHKVELTGDVAETGGTMTIAATSLKMISK
;
A
#
# COMPACT_ATOMS: atom_id res chain seq x y z
N MET A 1 -64.65 -17.57 -27.29
CA MET A 1 -64.14 -17.47 -25.93
C MET A 1 -62.62 -17.16 -25.98
N ARG A 2 -62.29 -15.96 -25.76
CA ARG A 2 -60.85 -15.50 -25.76
C ARG A 2 -60.30 -15.57 -24.34
N LYS A 3 -59.40 -16.52 -24.10
CA LYS A 3 -58.68 -16.58 -22.84
C LYS A 3 -57.45 -15.69 -22.94
N LEU A 4 -57.46 -14.55 -22.27
CA LEU A 4 -56.33 -13.67 -22.07
C LEU A 4 -55.43 -14.28 -20.99
N LEU A 5 -54.27 -14.78 -21.40
CA LEU A 5 -53.19 -15.15 -20.49
C LEU A 5 -52.37 -13.88 -20.17
N ALA A 6 -52.59 -13.34 -18.99
CA ALA A 6 -51.75 -12.27 -18.45
C ALA A 6 -50.43 -12.87 -18.01
N GLY A 7 -49.39 -12.62 -18.78
CA GLY A 7 -48.00 -12.95 -18.40
C GLY A 7 -47.48 -11.98 -17.33
N LEU A 8 -47.31 -12.51 -16.14
CA LEU A 8 -46.68 -11.77 -15.02
C LEU A 8 -45.15 -11.83 -15.19
N THR A 9 -44.58 -10.80 -15.76
CA THR A 9 -43.10 -10.64 -15.81
C THR A 9 -42.62 -10.17 -14.45
N VAL A 10 -42.06 -11.10 -13.67
CA VAL A 10 -41.35 -10.76 -12.43
C VAL A 10 -39.96 -10.21 -12.79
N THR A 11 -39.82 -8.91 -12.75
CA THR A 11 -38.52 -8.24 -12.88
C THR A 11 -37.76 -8.41 -11.57
N VAL A 12 -36.81 -9.34 -11.55
CA VAL A 12 -35.87 -9.49 -10.41
C VAL A 12 -34.87 -8.32 -10.46
N PHE A 13 -35.07 -7.37 -9.59
CA PHE A 13 -34.12 -6.28 -9.37
C PHE A 13 -32.97 -6.80 -8.49
N VAL A 14 -31.87 -7.20 -9.11
CA VAL A 14 -30.66 -7.56 -8.38
C VAL A 14 -30.05 -6.28 -7.84
N LEU A 15 -30.31 -5.99 -6.58
CA LEU A 15 -29.58 -4.97 -5.83
C LEU A 15 -28.14 -5.46 -5.64
N ALA A 16 -27.23 -4.95 -6.47
CA ALA A 16 -25.82 -5.10 -6.24
C ALA A 16 -25.47 -4.33 -4.96
N VAL A 17 -25.46 -5.02 -3.83
CA VAL A 17 -24.97 -4.48 -2.56
C VAL A 17 -23.45 -4.38 -2.72
N GLY A 18 -22.98 -3.18 -3.10
CA GLY A 18 -21.57 -2.88 -3.11
C GLY A 18 -21.04 -3.05 -1.68
N THR A 19 -20.16 -4.02 -1.47
CA THR A 19 -19.47 -4.19 -0.20
C THR A 19 -18.57 -2.98 0.00
N VAL A 20 -18.96 -2.08 0.88
CA VAL A 20 -18.09 -1.00 1.35
C VAL A 20 -17.05 -1.68 2.24
N ALA A 21 -15.85 -1.87 1.72
CA ALA A 21 -14.73 -2.34 2.54
C ALA A 21 -14.39 -1.21 3.52
N PHE A 22 -14.79 -1.36 4.77
CA PHE A 22 -14.39 -0.44 5.82
C PHE A 22 -12.89 -0.58 6.05
N ALA A 23 -12.17 0.55 5.96
CA ALA A 23 -10.78 0.61 6.40
C ALA A 23 -10.74 0.31 7.91
N ALA A 24 -9.93 -0.69 8.30
CA ALA A 24 -9.76 -1.05 9.69
C ALA A 24 -8.38 -0.64 10.17
N THR A 25 -8.30 -0.04 11.37
CA THR A 25 -7.03 0.29 12.01
C THR A 25 -6.30 -0.98 12.38
N GLN A 26 -5.09 -1.13 11.89
CA GLN A 26 -4.23 -2.29 12.14
C GLN A 26 -2.82 -1.86 12.50
N THR A 27 -2.11 -2.74 13.19
CA THR A 27 -0.67 -2.61 13.42
C THR A 27 0.04 -3.68 12.61
N LEU A 28 0.91 -3.25 11.70
CA LEU A 28 1.65 -4.11 10.80
C LEU A 28 3.15 -3.94 11.00
N SER A 29 3.88 -5.03 10.99
CA SER A 29 5.35 -5.04 11.07
C SER A 29 5.96 -5.41 9.72
N GLY A 30 7.03 -4.75 9.35
CA GLY A 30 7.74 -5.03 8.11
C GLY A 30 8.93 -4.11 7.92
N GLN A 31 9.51 -4.18 6.73
CA GLN A 31 10.60 -3.33 6.32
C GLN A 31 10.10 -2.17 5.46
N LEU A 32 10.55 -0.95 5.75
CA LEU A 32 10.27 0.19 4.89
C LEU A 32 11.15 0.15 3.64
N ILE A 33 10.52 0.25 2.49
CA ILE A 33 11.16 0.15 1.17
C ILE A 33 10.74 1.29 0.25
N ASP A 34 11.58 1.61 -0.72
CA ASP A 34 11.18 2.36 -1.89
C ASP A 34 10.30 1.46 -2.79
N GLN A 35 9.03 1.78 -2.90
CA GLN A 35 8.07 0.95 -3.61
C GLN A 35 8.36 0.86 -5.10
N VAL A 36 8.83 1.92 -5.72
CA VAL A 36 9.09 1.98 -7.17
C VAL A 36 10.25 1.06 -7.53
N CYS A 37 11.40 1.22 -6.86
CA CYS A 37 12.57 0.40 -7.11
C CYS A 37 12.35 -1.07 -6.73
N TYR A 38 11.58 -1.35 -5.69
CA TYR A 38 11.20 -2.71 -5.33
C TYR A 38 10.32 -3.38 -6.40
N LYS A 39 9.40 -2.64 -7.03
CA LYS A 39 8.60 -3.17 -8.15
C LYS A 39 9.46 -3.53 -9.36
N MET A 40 10.49 -2.74 -9.63
CA MET A 40 11.43 -3.01 -10.73
C MET A 40 12.33 -4.21 -10.43
N ASN A 41 12.82 -4.31 -9.20
CA ASN A 41 13.67 -5.41 -8.76
C ASN A 41 13.39 -5.70 -7.27
N LYS A 42 12.90 -6.90 -6.98
CA LYS A 42 12.55 -7.35 -5.63
C LYS A 42 13.74 -7.42 -4.66
N SER A 43 14.97 -7.39 -5.14
CA SER A 43 16.16 -7.29 -4.28
C SER A 43 16.43 -5.89 -3.74
N ASN A 44 15.76 -4.87 -4.27
CA ASN A 44 15.89 -3.47 -3.84
C ASN A 44 15.10 -3.19 -2.56
N THR A 45 15.55 -3.77 -1.46
CA THR A 45 14.96 -3.60 -0.12
C THR A 45 15.81 -2.75 0.81
N GLY A 46 17.05 -2.46 0.43
CA GLY A 46 17.99 -1.64 1.19
C GLY A 46 17.85 -0.14 0.90
N VAL A 47 18.76 0.63 1.46
CA VAL A 47 18.88 2.07 1.20
C VAL A 47 19.54 2.31 -0.16
N ASP A 48 20.57 1.54 -0.46
CA ASP A 48 21.29 1.60 -1.72
C ASP A 48 20.75 0.59 -2.71
N HIS A 49 20.51 1.03 -3.93
CA HIS A 49 20.05 0.21 -5.01
C HIS A 49 21.08 0.15 -6.12
N LYS A 50 21.20 -1.01 -6.77
CA LYS A 50 22.00 -1.15 -7.98
C LYS A 50 21.29 -0.49 -9.14
N MET A 51 21.97 0.46 -9.76
CA MET A 51 21.51 1.10 -10.98
C MET A 51 21.80 0.21 -12.20
N PRO A 52 21.09 0.41 -13.33
CA PRO A 52 21.41 -0.28 -14.58
C PRO A 52 22.85 -0.04 -15.06
N SER A 53 23.49 1.06 -14.65
CA SER A 53 24.91 1.34 -14.90
C SER A 53 25.88 0.46 -14.10
N GLY A 54 25.39 -0.27 -13.09
CA GLY A 54 26.21 -1.06 -12.17
C GLY A 54 26.65 -0.31 -10.93
N ASP A 55 26.42 1.02 -10.85
CA ASP A 55 26.73 1.83 -9.68
C ASP A 55 25.70 1.60 -8.57
N GLU A 56 26.14 1.73 -7.33
CA GLU A 56 25.26 1.76 -6.17
C GLU A 56 24.97 3.23 -5.79
N ALA A 57 23.70 3.53 -5.61
CA ALA A 57 23.26 4.88 -5.24
C ALA A 57 22.22 4.80 -4.12
N ASN A 58 22.24 5.80 -3.24
CA ASN A 58 21.20 5.96 -2.22
C ASN A 58 19.88 6.38 -2.86
N CYS A 59 19.34 5.51 -3.69
CA CYS A 59 18.12 5.73 -4.46
C CYS A 59 16.89 5.86 -3.57
N ALA A 60 16.78 5.01 -2.54
CA ALA A 60 15.58 4.96 -1.71
C ALA A 60 15.31 6.32 -1.03
N ALA A 61 16.32 6.89 -0.39
CA ALA A 61 16.17 8.19 0.26
C ALA A 61 15.94 9.33 -0.73
N THR A 62 16.62 9.32 -1.87
CA THR A 62 16.45 10.33 -2.92
C THR A 62 15.04 10.28 -3.50
N CYS A 63 14.56 9.11 -3.87
CA CYS A 63 13.22 8.94 -4.41
C CYS A 63 12.14 9.32 -3.39
N ALA A 64 12.29 8.92 -2.13
CA ALA A 64 11.34 9.28 -1.07
C ALA A 64 11.27 10.80 -0.86
N LYS A 65 12.40 11.50 -0.86
CA LYS A 65 12.45 12.98 -0.77
C LYS A 65 11.81 13.69 -1.96
N MET A 66 11.76 13.03 -3.12
CA MET A 66 11.06 13.53 -4.29
C MET A 66 9.55 13.23 -4.27
N GLY A 67 9.05 12.62 -3.20
CA GLY A 67 7.64 12.29 -3.06
C GLY A 67 7.25 10.94 -3.66
N GLN A 68 8.19 10.09 -4.06
CA GLN A 68 7.90 8.73 -4.52
C GLN A 68 7.37 7.88 -3.36
N PRO A 69 6.45 6.92 -3.64
CA PRO A 69 5.81 6.16 -2.59
C PRO A 69 6.79 5.28 -1.82
N VAL A 70 6.72 5.37 -0.51
CA VAL A 70 7.34 4.45 0.44
C VAL A 70 6.31 3.39 0.80
N ALA A 71 6.74 2.16 0.96
CA ALA A 71 5.87 1.05 1.33
C ALA A 71 6.44 0.23 2.50
N LEU A 72 5.54 -0.47 3.18
CA LEU A 72 5.88 -1.49 4.16
C LEU A 72 5.83 -2.87 3.49
N LEU A 73 6.97 -3.55 3.47
CA LEU A 73 7.09 -4.93 3.01
C LEU A 73 7.00 -5.86 4.21
N THR A 74 5.92 -6.59 4.32
CA THR A 74 5.71 -7.56 5.40
C THR A 74 6.43 -8.89 5.14
N SER A 75 6.60 -9.70 6.17
CA SER A 75 7.34 -10.97 6.08
C SER A 75 6.69 -12.00 5.16
N ASP A 76 5.39 -11.88 4.91
CA ASP A 76 4.63 -12.71 3.97
C ASP A 76 4.68 -12.18 2.52
N GLY A 77 5.50 -11.15 2.26
CA GLY A 77 5.70 -10.58 0.92
C GLY A 77 4.65 -9.58 0.46
N LYS A 78 3.73 -9.19 1.32
CA LYS A 78 2.74 -8.16 1.00
C LYS A 78 3.37 -6.77 1.07
N VAL A 79 2.93 -5.90 0.17
CA VAL A 79 3.40 -4.52 0.07
C VAL A 79 2.25 -3.57 0.37
N TYR A 80 2.39 -2.75 1.40
CA TYR A 80 1.42 -1.73 1.77
C TYR A 80 2.01 -0.34 1.49
N THR A 81 1.43 0.39 0.56
CA THR A 81 1.82 1.78 0.31
C THR A 81 1.48 2.62 1.54
N VAL A 82 2.48 3.32 2.08
CA VAL A 82 2.28 4.19 3.24
C VAL A 82 1.68 5.51 2.76
N THR A 83 0.58 5.89 3.38
CA THR A 83 -0.14 7.14 3.14
C THR A 83 -0.42 7.84 4.48
N GLY A 84 -1.09 8.98 4.44
CA GLY A 84 -1.46 9.73 5.63
C GLY A 84 -0.33 10.60 6.18
N ASP A 85 -0.40 10.91 7.46
CA ASP A 85 0.47 11.90 8.10
C ASP A 85 1.95 11.56 8.05
N LEU A 86 2.30 10.27 8.09
CA LEU A 86 3.70 9.84 8.03
C LEU A 86 4.30 9.99 6.64
N ALA A 87 3.49 9.91 5.59
CA ALA A 87 3.92 10.11 4.21
C ALA A 87 3.86 11.57 3.75
N ALA A 88 3.36 12.48 4.58
CA ALA A 88 3.28 13.90 4.27
C ALA A 88 4.66 14.54 4.08
N ASN A 89 4.69 15.69 3.40
CA ASN A 89 5.91 16.47 3.16
C ASN A 89 7.04 15.65 2.51
N ASN A 90 6.71 14.95 1.42
CA ASN A 90 7.66 14.10 0.70
C ASN A 90 8.32 13.05 1.62
N ASN A 91 7.51 12.35 2.38
CA ASN A 91 7.93 11.27 3.28
C ASN A 91 8.94 11.70 4.36
N ALA A 92 8.93 12.96 4.76
CA ALA A 92 9.94 13.51 5.68
C ALA A 92 10.12 12.68 6.96
N LYS A 93 9.04 12.09 7.48
CA LYS A 93 9.08 11.24 8.67
C LYS A 93 9.53 9.80 8.40
N LEU A 94 9.51 9.35 7.14
CA LEU A 94 9.83 7.98 6.75
C LEU A 94 11.27 7.82 6.25
N VAL A 95 11.86 8.88 5.68
CA VAL A 95 13.16 8.80 5.00
C VAL A 95 14.25 8.22 5.88
N SER A 96 14.31 8.60 7.15
CA SER A 96 15.32 8.11 8.11
C SER A 96 15.14 6.64 8.53
N HIS A 97 13.99 6.05 8.20
CA HIS A 97 13.64 4.68 8.55
C HIS A 97 13.64 3.72 7.35
N LEU A 98 14.00 4.20 6.17
CA LEU A 98 14.14 3.34 5.00
C LEU A 98 15.12 2.20 5.27
N SER A 99 14.78 1.02 4.79
CA SER A 99 15.44 -0.27 5.03
C SER A 99 15.32 -0.83 6.45
N HIS A 100 14.82 -0.05 7.40
CA HIS A 100 14.65 -0.50 8.78
C HIS A 100 13.38 -1.34 8.94
N LYS A 101 13.40 -2.26 9.89
CA LYS A 101 12.18 -2.93 10.35
C LYS A 101 11.43 -2.02 11.30
N VAL A 102 10.17 -1.79 11.00
CA VAL A 102 9.29 -0.90 11.77
C VAL A 102 7.94 -1.55 11.98
N GLU A 103 7.22 -1.02 12.94
CA GLU A 103 5.81 -1.29 13.17
C GLU A 103 5.03 -0.03 12.84
N LEU A 104 4.06 -0.14 11.93
CA LEU A 104 3.16 0.94 11.54
C LEU A 104 1.77 0.66 12.05
N THR A 105 1.14 1.66 12.64
CA THR A 105 -0.28 1.63 13.01
C THR A 105 -1.04 2.63 12.15
N GLY A 106 -2.14 2.18 11.57
CA GLY A 106 -2.97 3.02 10.72
C GLY A 106 -4.11 2.25 10.09
N ASP A 107 -4.89 2.94 9.28
CA ASP A 107 -6.03 2.35 8.59
C ASP A 107 -5.56 1.65 7.32
N VAL A 108 -5.84 0.36 7.26
CA VAL A 108 -5.50 -0.50 6.12
C VAL A 108 -6.69 -0.57 5.17
N ALA A 109 -6.44 -0.32 3.90
CA ALA A 109 -7.44 -0.42 2.84
C ALA A 109 -6.85 -1.08 1.59
N GLU A 110 -7.73 -1.62 0.76
CA GLU A 110 -7.38 -2.13 -0.56
C GLU A 110 -8.18 -1.36 -1.61
N THR A 111 -7.49 -0.81 -2.60
CA THR A 111 -8.10 -0.07 -3.70
C THR A 111 -7.48 -0.52 -5.02
N GLY A 112 -8.29 -1.11 -5.90
CA GLY A 112 -7.82 -1.56 -7.21
C GLY A 112 -6.65 -2.55 -7.17
N GLY A 113 -6.62 -3.46 -6.20
CA GLY A 113 -5.54 -4.41 -5.98
C GLY A 113 -4.30 -3.83 -5.29
N THR A 114 -4.31 -2.56 -4.93
CA THR A 114 -3.23 -1.90 -4.17
C THR A 114 -3.62 -1.82 -2.70
N MET A 115 -2.79 -2.38 -1.84
CA MET A 115 -2.94 -2.29 -0.39
C MET A 115 -2.27 -1.01 0.11
N THR A 116 -2.96 -0.27 0.96
CA THR A 116 -2.48 0.98 1.57
C THR A 116 -2.59 0.91 3.08
N ILE A 117 -1.73 1.65 3.76
CA ILE A 117 -1.83 1.93 5.19
C ILE A 117 -1.71 3.43 5.42
N ALA A 118 -2.81 4.05 5.87
CA ALA A 118 -2.82 5.44 6.30
C ALA A 118 -2.22 5.52 7.71
N ALA A 119 -0.89 5.50 7.78
CA ALA A 119 -0.17 5.35 9.02
C ALA A 119 -0.19 6.63 9.87
N THR A 120 -0.48 6.48 11.14
CA THR A 120 -0.50 7.55 12.14
C THR A 120 0.65 7.45 13.13
N SER A 121 1.20 6.25 13.32
CA SER A 121 2.35 6.04 14.20
C SER A 121 3.36 5.05 13.61
N LEU A 122 4.63 5.27 13.96
CA LEU A 122 5.74 4.41 13.60
C LEU A 122 6.55 4.09 14.84
N LYS A 123 6.86 2.81 15.02
CA LYS A 123 7.76 2.32 16.05
C LYS A 123 8.91 1.56 15.39
N MET A 124 10.13 1.95 15.70
CA MET A 124 11.33 1.23 15.26
C MET A 124 11.43 -0.13 15.94
N ILE A 125 11.68 -1.17 15.16
CA ILE A 125 11.95 -2.53 15.67
C ILE A 125 13.46 -2.78 15.62
N SER A 126 14.08 -2.62 14.44
CA SER A 126 15.51 -2.78 14.23
C SER A 126 15.99 -2.00 13.01
N LYS A 127 17.27 -1.70 12.98
CA LYS A 127 17.97 -1.14 11.80
C LYS A 127 18.34 -2.24 10.81
#